data_08f01864ad9ca5489bb8875b09c49bc7
#
_entry.id   08f01864ad9ca5489bb8875b09c49bc7
#
_cell.length_a   1.000
_cell.length_b   1.000
_cell.length_c   1.000
_cell.angle_alpha   90.00
_cell.angle_beta   90.00
_cell.angle_gamma   90.00
#
_symmetry.space_group_name_H-M   'P 1'
#
loop_
_entity.id
_entity.type
_entity.pdbx_description
1 polymer ?
#
loop_
_entity_poly.entity_id
_entity_poly.type
_entity_poly.pdbx_seq_one_letter_code
_entity_poly.pdbx_strand_id
1 'polypeptide(L)'
;GFFILNSDEFNNVNKLSVREKLSLSEVIQELVQQKKLNFIEVPEDSWIDIDTSQDLLKAKNYLLNNSNSKINDGSISKHINRPISKWITSKITDYPLTPNQISIVVFFVSMLSGLIISMEGYFFLLLGALLAQLSSILDGCDGEIARLKLLKSKFGGWLDQVLDRY
;
A
#
# COMPACT_ATOMS: atom_id res chain seq x y z
N GLY A 1 -4.16 -14.24 -17.13
CA GLY A 1 -5.56 -13.94 -16.81
C GLY A 1 -6.00 -14.64 -15.55
N PHE A 2 -6.94 -14.04 -14.84
CA PHE A 2 -7.55 -14.62 -13.64
C PHE A 2 -8.93 -15.13 -13.99
N PHE A 3 -9.29 -16.32 -13.48
CA PHE A 3 -10.58 -16.93 -13.68
C PHE A 3 -11.26 -17.13 -12.33
N ILE A 4 -12.53 -16.75 -12.23
CA ILE A 4 -13.37 -17.03 -11.08
C ILE A 4 -14.46 -17.97 -11.56
N LEU A 5 -14.44 -19.19 -11.07
CA LEU A 5 -15.44 -20.21 -11.38
C LEU A 5 -16.30 -20.47 -10.15
N ASN A 6 -17.61 -20.68 -10.38
CA ASN A 6 -18.50 -21.17 -9.34
C ASN A 6 -18.15 -22.63 -9.01
N SER A 7 -18.44 -23.11 -7.79
CA SER A 7 -18.09 -24.46 -7.36
C SER A 7 -18.64 -25.56 -8.28
N ASP A 8 -19.86 -25.39 -8.82
CA ASP A 8 -20.49 -26.34 -9.73
C ASP A 8 -19.80 -26.36 -11.09
N GLU A 9 -19.37 -25.21 -11.60
CA GLU A 9 -18.61 -25.09 -12.84
C GLU A 9 -17.19 -25.62 -12.69
N PHE A 10 -16.55 -25.39 -11.54
CA PHE A 10 -15.23 -25.96 -11.22
C PHE A 10 -15.27 -27.50 -11.25
N ASN A 11 -16.29 -28.11 -10.68
CA ASN A 11 -16.47 -29.56 -10.71
C ASN A 11 -16.71 -30.10 -12.14
N ASN A 12 -17.41 -29.35 -12.99
CA ASN A 12 -17.61 -29.71 -14.39
C ASN A 12 -16.31 -29.59 -15.20
N VAL A 13 -15.56 -28.51 -15.01
CA VAL A 13 -14.23 -28.31 -15.62
C VAL A 13 -13.26 -29.42 -15.23
N ASN A 14 -13.25 -29.79 -13.94
CA ASN A 14 -12.38 -30.87 -13.46
C ASN A 14 -12.75 -32.22 -14.05
N LYS A 15 -14.05 -32.52 -14.21
CA LYS A 15 -14.53 -33.75 -14.87
C LYS A 15 -14.16 -33.80 -16.36
N LEU A 16 -14.26 -32.68 -17.07
CA LEU A 16 -13.89 -32.58 -18.49
C LEU A 16 -12.37 -32.73 -18.66
N SER A 17 -11.59 -32.01 -17.87
CA SER A 17 -10.12 -32.08 -17.90
C SER A 17 -9.58 -33.48 -17.62
N VAL A 18 -10.18 -34.22 -16.68
CA VAL A 18 -9.76 -35.60 -16.34
C VAL A 18 -10.20 -36.63 -17.38
N ARG A 19 -11.39 -36.45 -17.99
CA ARG A 19 -11.92 -37.39 -18.98
C ARG A 19 -11.24 -37.28 -20.36
N GLU A 20 -10.97 -36.07 -20.82
CA GLU A 20 -10.55 -35.79 -22.18
C GLU A 20 -9.08 -35.31 -22.30
N LYS A 21 -8.36 -35.20 -21.18
CA LYS A 21 -6.97 -34.63 -21.13
C LYS A 21 -6.87 -33.26 -21.80
N LEU A 22 -7.93 -32.46 -21.73
CA LEU A 22 -7.99 -31.13 -22.31
C LEU A 22 -7.07 -30.16 -21.55
N SER A 23 -6.42 -29.29 -22.28
CA SER A 23 -5.69 -28.17 -21.71
C SER A 23 -6.66 -27.14 -21.11
N LEU A 24 -6.20 -26.33 -20.16
CA LEU A 24 -7.03 -25.26 -19.57
C LEU A 24 -7.58 -24.32 -20.66
N SER A 25 -6.81 -24.06 -21.70
CA SER A 25 -7.21 -23.20 -22.82
C SER A 25 -8.39 -23.77 -23.59
N GLU A 26 -8.41 -25.08 -23.81
CA GLU A 26 -9.50 -25.78 -24.53
C GLU A 26 -10.78 -25.78 -23.71
N VAL A 27 -10.66 -26.00 -22.38
CA VAL A 27 -11.80 -25.92 -21.46
C VAL A 27 -12.40 -24.51 -21.45
N ILE A 28 -11.57 -23.48 -21.43
CA ILE A 28 -12.03 -22.08 -21.47
C ILE A 28 -12.76 -21.81 -22.80
N GLN A 29 -12.25 -22.29 -23.93
CA GLN A 29 -12.90 -22.12 -25.24
C GLN A 29 -14.29 -22.77 -25.26
N GLU A 30 -14.43 -23.95 -24.67
CA GLU A 30 -15.71 -24.63 -24.57
C GLU A 30 -16.71 -23.86 -23.69
N LEU A 31 -16.28 -23.36 -22.55
CA LEU A 31 -17.11 -22.51 -21.67
C LEU A 31 -17.53 -21.20 -22.36
N VAL A 32 -16.67 -20.62 -23.18
CA VAL A 32 -17.00 -19.46 -24.01
C VAL A 32 -18.10 -19.78 -25.02
N GLN A 33 -17.99 -20.92 -25.73
CA GLN A 33 -19.00 -21.35 -26.71
C GLN A 33 -20.35 -21.61 -26.03
N GLN A 34 -20.34 -22.13 -24.81
CA GLN A 34 -21.55 -22.35 -24.01
C GLN A 34 -22.11 -21.06 -23.39
N LYS A 35 -21.52 -19.89 -23.63
CA LYS A 35 -21.89 -18.59 -23.03
C LYS A 35 -21.94 -18.60 -21.50
N LYS A 36 -21.11 -19.42 -20.87
CA LYS A 36 -21.02 -19.53 -19.40
C LYS A 36 -19.91 -18.66 -18.78
N LEU A 37 -19.13 -17.95 -19.62
CA LEU A 37 -18.10 -17.02 -19.16
C LEU A 37 -18.50 -15.60 -19.46
N ASN A 38 -18.40 -14.74 -18.43
CA ASN A 38 -18.46 -13.29 -18.58
C ASN A 38 -17.04 -12.74 -18.56
N PHE A 39 -16.74 -11.86 -19.51
CA PHE A 39 -15.45 -11.17 -19.59
C PHE A 39 -15.59 -9.80 -18.95
N ILE A 40 -14.64 -9.46 -18.11
CA ILE A 40 -14.47 -8.11 -17.58
C ILE A 40 -13.17 -7.59 -18.16
N GLU A 41 -13.23 -6.54 -18.96
CA GLU A 41 -12.04 -5.84 -19.41
C GLU A 41 -11.44 -5.10 -18.22
N VAL A 42 -10.18 -5.39 -17.96
CA VAL A 42 -9.40 -4.75 -16.90
C VAL A 42 -8.34 -3.90 -17.59
N PRO A 43 -8.13 -2.63 -17.19
CA PRO A 43 -7.09 -1.79 -17.77
C PRO A 43 -5.73 -2.50 -17.74
N GLU A 44 -4.91 -2.32 -18.79
CA GLU A 44 -3.61 -2.99 -18.91
C GLU A 44 -2.69 -2.76 -17.70
N ASP A 45 -2.82 -1.59 -17.06
CA ASP A 45 -2.04 -1.22 -15.88
C ASP A 45 -2.56 -1.83 -14.56
N SER A 46 -3.62 -2.65 -14.58
CA SER A 46 -4.25 -3.14 -13.34
C SER A 46 -3.55 -4.35 -12.72
N TRP A 47 -2.62 -4.95 -13.42
CA TRP A 47 -1.86 -6.10 -12.93
C TRP A 47 -0.42 -6.04 -13.42
N ILE A 48 0.49 -6.56 -12.61
CA ILE A 48 1.91 -6.64 -12.93
C ILE A 48 2.32 -8.09 -12.69
N ASP A 49 2.89 -8.73 -13.70
CA ASP A 49 3.51 -10.03 -13.57
C ASP A 49 4.89 -9.88 -12.92
N ILE A 50 5.20 -10.72 -11.92
CA ILE A 50 6.42 -10.60 -11.13
C ILE A 50 7.23 -11.87 -11.33
N ASP A 51 8.03 -11.90 -12.39
CA ASP A 51 8.93 -13.01 -12.68
C ASP A 51 10.38 -12.73 -12.22
N THR A 52 10.73 -11.45 -12.13
CA THR A 52 12.09 -11.02 -11.79
C THR A 52 12.13 -10.03 -10.63
N SER A 53 13.31 -9.89 -10.00
CA SER A 53 13.54 -8.87 -8.97
C SER A 53 13.30 -7.44 -9.50
N GLN A 54 13.49 -7.21 -10.79
CA GLN A 54 13.20 -5.92 -11.41
C GLN A 54 11.69 -5.64 -11.51
N ASP A 55 10.88 -6.67 -11.77
CA ASP A 55 9.43 -6.54 -11.82
C ASP A 55 8.85 -6.30 -10.43
N LEU A 56 9.46 -6.92 -9.39
CA LEU A 56 9.13 -6.61 -8.00
C LEU A 56 9.36 -5.13 -7.67
N LEU A 57 10.48 -4.56 -8.12
CA LEU A 57 10.76 -3.13 -7.93
C LEU A 57 9.77 -2.25 -8.69
N LYS A 58 9.39 -2.61 -9.91
CA LYS A 58 8.36 -1.91 -10.68
C LYS A 58 7.01 -1.96 -9.97
N ALA A 59 6.59 -3.14 -9.49
CA ALA A 59 5.35 -3.32 -8.75
C ALA A 59 5.33 -2.50 -7.45
N LYS A 60 6.45 -2.50 -6.69
CA LYS A 60 6.62 -1.68 -5.49
C LYS A 60 6.46 -0.18 -5.80
N ASN A 61 7.12 0.30 -6.84
CA ASN A 61 7.03 1.71 -7.27
C ASN A 61 5.63 2.06 -7.77
N TYR A 62 4.97 1.16 -8.50
CA TYR A 62 3.60 1.34 -8.95
C TYR A 62 2.64 1.49 -7.77
N LEU A 63 2.72 0.61 -6.78
CA LEU A 63 1.90 0.67 -5.56
C LEU A 63 2.16 1.96 -4.76
N LEU A 64 3.42 2.40 -4.63
CA LEU A 64 3.77 3.65 -3.96
C LEU A 64 3.23 4.88 -4.71
N ASN A 65 3.29 4.89 -6.03
CA ASN A 65 2.85 6.02 -6.83
C ASN A 65 1.34 6.11 -6.94
N ASN A 66 0.66 4.97 -7.05
CA ASN A 66 -0.80 4.88 -7.10
C ASN A 66 -1.46 4.81 -5.72
N SER A 67 -0.67 4.81 -4.62
CA SER A 67 -1.23 5.04 -3.31
C SER A 67 -1.79 6.47 -3.28
N ASN A 68 -3.11 6.59 -3.46
CA ASN A 68 -3.81 7.86 -3.54
C ASN A 68 -3.39 8.77 -2.38
N SER A 69 -2.74 9.89 -2.72
CA SER A 69 -2.72 11.05 -1.83
C SER A 69 -4.16 11.33 -1.41
N LYS A 70 -4.41 11.50 -0.11
CA LYS A 70 -5.73 11.91 0.37
C LYS A 70 -6.15 13.10 -0.50
N ILE A 71 -7.39 13.08 -1.02
CA ILE A 71 -7.91 14.11 -1.95
C ILE A 71 -7.72 15.53 -1.38
N ASN A 72 -7.57 15.65 -0.06
CA ASN A 72 -7.43 16.88 0.70
C ASN A 72 -6.00 17.16 1.21
N ASP A 73 -4.96 16.53 0.64
CA ASP A 73 -3.59 16.85 1.03
C ASP A 73 -3.25 18.30 0.65
N GLY A 74 -2.75 19.07 1.62
CA GLY A 74 -2.29 20.44 1.38
C GLY A 74 -1.09 20.49 0.41
N SER A 75 -0.82 21.67 -0.17
CA SER A 75 0.24 21.84 -1.19
C SER A 75 1.62 21.41 -0.68
N ILE A 76 1.97 21.71 0.59
CA ILE A 76 3.24 21.30 1.20
C ILE A 76 3.30 19.78 1.34
N SER A 77 2.22 19.17 1.83
CA SER A 77 2.15 17.72 1.96
C SER A 77 2.35 17.04 0.61
N LYS A 78 1.67 17.51 -0.43
CA LYS A 78 1.72 16.93 -1.77
C LYS A 78 3.11 17.04 -2.43
N HIS A 79 3.79 18.19 -2.29
CA HIS A 79 5.02 18.48 -3.04
C HIS A 79 6.30 18.19 -2.26
N ILE A 80 6.25 18.19 -0.92
CA ILE A 80 7.41 17.99 -0.06
C ILE A 80 7.28 16.69 0.73
N ASN A 81 6.23 16.54 1.58
CA ASN A 81 6.15 15.41 2.49
C ASN A 81 5.99 14.07 1.74
N ARG A 82 5.10 14.01 0.75
CA ARG A 82 4.83 12.76 0.02
C ARG A 82 6.01 12.21 -0.80
N PRO A 83 6.77 13.01 -1.56
CA PRO A 83 7.96 12.50 -2.22
C PRO A 83 8.99 11.94 -1.25
N ILE A 84 9.20 12.65 -0.12
CA ILE A 84 10.18 12.24 0.89
C ILE A 84 9.68 10.99 1.65
N SER A 85 8.40 10.93 2.07
CA SER A 85 7.85 9.76 2.74
C SER A 85 7.92 8.52 1.86
N LYS A 86 7.56 8.61 0.58
CA LYS A 86 7.68 7.51 -0.38
C LYS A 86 9.13 7.02 -0.54
N TRP A 87 10.07 7.94 -0.59
CA TRP A 87 11.50 7.58 -0.65
C TRP A 87 11.93 6.85 0.63
N ILE A 88 11.57 7.36 1.81
CA ILE A 88 11.83 6.68 3.09
C ILE A 88 11.16 5.30 3.12
N THR A 89 9.87 5.23 2.79
CA THR A 89 9.10 4.00 2.76
C THR A 89 9.72 2.96 1.83
N SER A 90 10.22 3.38 0.66
CA SER A 90 10.89 2.47 -0.28
C SER A 90 12.12 1.79 0.34
N LYS A 91 12.83 2.47 1.24
CA LYS A 91 14.01 1.95 1.94
C LYS A 91 13.66 1.07 3.13
N ILE A 92 12.64 1.46 3.90
CA ILE A 92 12.30 0.75 5.13
C ILE A 92 11.33 -0.43 4.92
N THR A 93 10.73 -0.56 3.73
CA THR A 93 9.81 -1.67 3.42
C THR A 93 10.48 -3.04 3.54
N ASP A 94 11.77 -3.12 3.27
CA ASP A 94 12.54 -4.38 3.31
C ASP A 94 12.82 -4.84 4.76
N TYR A 95 12.61 -3.97 5.74
CA TYR A 95 12.73 -4.30 7.16
C TYR A 95 11.40 -4.83 7.73
N PRO A 96 11.44 -5.67 8.78
CA PRO A 96 10.23 -6.24 9.41
C PRO A 96 9.49 -5.22 10.30
N LEU A 97 9.40 -3.96 9.86
CA LEU A 97 8.68 -2.91 10.57
C LEU A 97 7.18 -2.99 10.29
N THR A 98 6.39 -2.82 11.34
CA THR A 98 4.93 -2.73 11.26
C THR A 98 4.46 -1.28 11.20
N PRO A 99 3.31 -0.98 10.56
CA PRO A 99 2.76 0.38 10.55
C PRO A 99 2.61 0.97 11.96
N ASN A 100 2.09 0.21 12.92
CA ASN A 100 1.88 0.66 14.29
C ASN A 100 3.18 1.08 15.00
N GLN A 101 4.30 0.39 14.72
CA GLN A 101 5.61 0.80 15.27
C GLN A 101 6.04 2.15 14.73
N ILE A 102 5.74 2.44 13.47
CA ILE A 102 6.06 3.72 12.84
C ILE A 102 5.20 4.82 13.45
N SER A 103 3.87 4.62 13.61
CA SER A 103 2.98 5.59 14.26
C SER A 103 3.45 5.92 15.69
N ILE A 104 3.91 4.92 16.47
CA ILE A 104 4.46 5.14 17.81
C ILE A 104 5.75 5.98 17.74
N VAL A 105 6.65 5.72 16.81
CA VAL A 105 7.88 6.52 16.63
C VAL A 105 7.52 7.97 16.26
N VAL A 106 6.58 8.15 15.34
CA VAL A 106 6.07 9.48 14.93
C VAL A 106 5.53 10.24 16.12
N PHE A 107 4.73 9.61 16.96
CA PHE A 107 4.20 10.20 18.18
C PHE A 107 5.31 10.69 19.13
N PHE A 108 6.34 9.88 19.37
CA PHE A 108 7.45 10.31 20.23
C PHE A 108 8.27 11.45 19.61
N VAL A 109 8.45 11.46 18.29
CA VAL A 109 9.12 12.57 17.58
C VAL A 109 8.29 13.85 17.68
N SER A 110 6.96 13.78 17.56
CA SER A 110 6.05 14.91 17.73
C SER A 110 6.10 15.45 19.17
N MET A 111 6.05 14.56 20.15
CA MET A 111 6.15 14.95 21.58
C MET A 111 7.49 15.63 21.88
N LEU A 112 8.60 15.09 21.37
CA LEU A 112 9.93 15.68 21.53
C LEU A 112 10.00 17.06 20.84
N SER A 113 9.41 17.21 19.66
CA SER A 113 9.30 18.49 18.97
C SER A 113 8.59 19.54 19.83
N GLY A 114 7.43 19.19 20.41
CA GLY A 114 6.69 20.08 21.31
C GLY A 114 7.49 20.49 22.56
N LEU A 115 8.19 19.55 23.18
CA LEU A 115 9.07 19.82 24.32
C LEU A 115 10.20 20.78 23.94
N ILE A 116 10.82 20.61 22.81
CA ILE A 116 11.91 21.48 22.34
C ILE A 116 11.39 22.88 21.99
N ILE A 117 10.22 22.99 21.35
CA ILE A 117 9.58 24.30 21.06
C ILE A 117 9.25 25.06 22.36
N SER A 118 8.93 24.36 23.45
CA SER A 118 8.64 25.00 24.74
C SER A 118 9.87 25.59 25.43
N MET A 119 11.07 25.27 24.95
CA MET A 119 12.32 25.89 25.48
C MET A 119 12.50 27.28 24.89
N GLU A 120 12.97 28.23 25.69
CA GLU A 120 13.19 29.59 25.24
C GLU A 120 14.41 29.68 24.30
N GLY A 121 14.28 30.44 23.22
CA GLY A 121 15.34 30.74 22.30
C GLY A 121 15.08 30.34 20.87
N TYR A 122 15.57 31.16 19.93
CA TYR A 122 15.37 30.96 18.48
C TYR A 122 15.87 29.62 17.98
N PHE A 123 17.01 29.16 18.52
CA PHE A 123 17.60 27.87 18.13
C PHE A 123 16.67 26.67 18.45
N PHE A 124 16.07 26.66 19.63
CA PHE A 124 15.14 25.59 20.03
C PHE A 124 13.85 25.65 19.25
N LEU A 125 13.34 26.84 18.95
CA LEU A 125 12.18 27.01 18.07
C LEU A 125 12.46 26.43 16.67
N LEU A 126 13.60 26.75 16.09
CA LEU A 126 13.99 26.23 14.77
C LEU A 126 14.14 24.70 14.78
N LEU A 127 14.84 24.17 15.79
CA LEU A 127 15.06 22.72 15.92
C LEU A 127 13.73 21.97 16.11
N GLY A 128 12.87 22.47 16.97
CA GLY A 128 11.55 21.88 17.21
C GLY A 128 10.67 21.92 15.94
N ALA A 129 10.68 23.04 15.21
CA ALA A 129 9.95 23.14 13.94
C ALA A 129 10.45 22.13 12.89
N LEU A 130 11.76 21.90 12.80
CA LEU A 130 12.34 20.87 11.93
C LEU A 130 11.90 19.46 12.33
N LEU A 131 11.83 19.16 13.63
CA LEU A 131 11.34 17.89 14.14
C LEU A 131 9.84 17.71 13.88
N ALA A 132 9.02 18.76 14.01
CA ALA A 132 7.61 18.74 13.64
C ALA A 132 7.43 18.42 12.14
N GLN A 133 8.23 19.04 11.30
CA GLN A 133 8.21 18.76 9.86
C GLN A 133 8.62 17.31 9.56
N LEU A 134 9.65 16.80 10.23
CA LEU A 134 10.10 15.41 10.10
C LEU A 134 8.99 14.44 10.54
N SER A 135 8.33 14.71 11.67
CA SER A 135 7.19 13.93 12.15
C SER A 135 6.07 13.86 11.10
N SER A 136 5.70 15.01 10.51
CA SER A 136 4.70 15.10 9.46
C SER A 136 5.07 14.29 8.19
N ILE A 137 6.36 14.16 7.87
CA ILE A 137 6.84 13.33 6.76
C ILE A 137 6.73 11.84 7.13
N LEU A 138 7.17 11.46 8.34
CA LEU A 138 7.17 10.09 8.81
C LEU A 138 5.75 9.53 8.99
N ASP A 139 4.80 10.37 9.37
CA ASP A 139 3.38 10.04 9.45
C ASP A 139 2.83 9.47 8.12
N GLY A 140 3.28 10.00 6.99
CA GLY A 140 2.93 9.43 5.70
C GLY A 140 3.44 8.00 5.47
N CYS A 141 4.53 7.60 6.13
CA CYS A 141 5.17 6.31 5.91
C CYS A 141 4.38 5.13 6.47
N ASP A 142 3.67 5.29 7.61
CA ASP A 142 2.93 4.20 8.23
C ASP A 142 1.77 3.72 7.34
N GLY A 143 0.99 4.66 6.79
CA GLY A 143 -0.06 4.37 5.84
C GLY A 143 0.44 3.80 4.51
N GLU A 144 1.62 4.23 4.05
CA GLU A 144 2.27 3.68 2.85
C GLU A 144 2.72 2.24 3.08
N ILE A 145 3.36 1.95 4.22
CA ILE A 145 3.78 0.59 4.59
C ILE A 145 2.57 -0.32 4.84
N ALA A 146 1.50 0.20 5.48
CA ALA A 146 0.27 -0.56 5.68
C ALA A 146 -0.34 -1.01 4.34
N ARG A 147 -0.23 -0.20 3.29
CA ARG A 147 -0.69 -0.54 1.94
C ARG A 147 0.24 -1.52 1.24
N LEU A 148 1.54 -1.26 1.26
CA LEU A 148 2.54 -2.11 0.58
C LEU A 148 2.60 -3.52 1.15
N LYS A 149 2.54 -3.65 2.48
CA LYS A 149 2.61 -4.95 3.18
C LYS A 149 1.24 -5.60 3.39
N LEU A 150 0.15 -4.99 2.90
CA LEU A 150 -1.23 -5.44 3.11
C LEU A 150 -1.60 -5.60 4.60
N LEU A 151 -0.98 -4.79 5.48
CA LEU A 151 -1.15 -4.82 6.94
C LEU A 151 -2.19 -3.82 7.44
N LYS A 152 -3.13 -3.41 6.60
CA LYS A 152 -4.22 -2.52 7.01
C LYS A 152 -5.09 -3.21 8.07
N SER A 153 -5.27 -2.56 9.22
CA SER A 153 -6.15 -3.06 10.29
C SER A 153 -7.03 -1.92 10.84
N LYS A 154 -8.20 -2.29 11.37
CA LYS A 154 -9.09 -1.32 12.03
C LYS A 154 -8.43 -0.70 13.26
N PHE A 155 -7.66 -1.51 14.01
CA PHE A 155 -6.91 -1.04 15.17
C PHE A 155 -5.80 -0.06 14.78
N GLY A 156 -5.03 -0.34 13.72
CA GLY A 156 -3.99 0.57 13.21
C GLY A 156 -4.57 1.93 12.80
N GLY A 157 -5.68 1.95 12.06
CA GLY A 157 -6.33 3.20 11.70
C GLY A 157 -6.93 3.97 12.88
N TRP A 158 -7.39 3.28 13.93
CA TRP A 158 -7.83 3.93 15.17
C TRP A 158 -6.63 4.50 15.95
N LEU A 159 -5.54 3.73 16.06
CA LEU A 159 -4.30 4.17 16.75
C LEU A 159 -3.73 5.43 16.10
N ASP A 160 -3.61 5.45 14.78
CA ASP A 160 -3.18 6.59 13.98
C ASP A 160 -4.01 7.84 14.30
N GLN A 161 -5.35 7.74 14.25
CA GLN A 161 -6.25 8.85 14.57
C GLN A 161 -6.14 9.33 16.01
N VAL A 162 -5.84 8.46 16.98
CA VAL A 162 -5.66 8.84 18.38
C VAL A 162 -4.33 9.56 18.58
N LEU A 163 -3.24 9.02 18.01
CA LEU A 163 -1.90 9.60 18.16
C LEU A 163 -1.75 10.95 17.44
N ASP A 164 -2.49 11.17 16.36
CA ASP A 164 -2.52 12.46 15.64
C ASP A 164 -3.23 13.58 16.40
N ARG A 165 -4.01 13.24 17.42
CA ARG A 165 -4.79 14.23 18.18
C ARG A 165 -4.12 14.70 19.46
N TYR A 166 -3.12 14.01 19.95
CA TYR A 166 -2.40 14.29 21.18
C TYR A 166 -0.93 14.60 20.90
#